data_5427e5d71acdd39a9f55de1d3d51acc8
#
_entry.id   5427e5d71acdd39a9f55de1d3d51acc8
#
_cell.length_a   1.000
_cell.length_b   1.000
_cell.length_c   1.000
_cell.angle_alpha   90.00
_cell.angle_beta   90.00
_cell.angle_gamma   90.00
#
_symmetry.space_group_name_H-M   'P 1'
#
loop_
_entity.id
_entity.type
_entity.pdbx_description
1 polymer ?
#
loop_
_entity_poly.entity_id
_entity_poly.type
_entity_poly.pdbx_seq_one_letter_code
_entity_poly.pdbx_strand_id
1 'polypeptide(L)'
;MSKNNKFNKQLWTLGNKIEDELKPHLEEFLGKELFRSDDIYDIMDFKSKDNKLVVEIKGRRVSSTQYETTLLTCGKVIEAEKLMCIDEDTKVYVFFVFTDCVKYIQLPKERPNWNCKRTGTNHIPHFLIPITELIEFEGVDKLKSNQ
;
A
#
# COMPACT_ATOMS: atom_id res chain seq x y z
N MET A 1 25.09 -2.99 14.62
CA MET A 1 24.85 -2.65 13.22
C MET A 1 24.46 -3.86 12.38
N SER A 2 25.17 -4.99 12.52
CA SER A 2 24.85 -6.21 11.79
C SER A 2 23.45 -6.75 12.12
N LYS A 3 22.99 -6.63 13.38
CA LYS A 3 21.64 -7.04 13.78
C LYS A 3 20.55 -6.24 13.07
N ASN A 4 20.76 -4.93 12.91
CA ASN A 4 19.78 -4.07 12.24
C ASN A 4 19.69 -4.37 10.74
N ASN A 5 20.83 -4.61 10.09
CA ASN A 5 20.87 -4.95 8.67
C ASN A 5 20.18 -6.28 8.40
N LYS A 6 20.44 -7.28 9.25
CA LYS A 6 19.81 -8.60 9.14
C LYS A 6 18.30 -8.52 9.35
N PHE A 7 17.87 -7.76 10.36
CA PHE A 7 16.45 -7.55 10.65
C PHE A 7 15.75 -6.86 9.48
N ASN A 8 16.35 -5.79 8.93
CA ASN A 8 15.80 -5.06 7.79
C ASN A 8 15.71 -5.93 6.53
N LYS A 9 16.70 -6.78 6.31
CA LYS A 9 16.72 -7.72 5.18
C LYS A 9 15.58 -8.73 5.30
N GLN A 10 15.33 -9.25 6.50
CA GLN A 10 14.22 -10.17 6.74
C GLN A 10 12.87 -9.49 6.49
N LEU A 11 12.72 -8.24 6.93
CA LEU A 11 11.51 -7.45 6.70
C LEU A 11 11.29 -7.20 5.22
N TRP A 12 12.34 -6.86 4.49
CA TRP A 12 12.27 -6.64 3.06
C TRP A 12 11.84 -7.91 2.32
N THR A 13 12.43 -9.05 2.67
CA THR A 13 12.09 -10.35 2.07
C THR A 13 10.63 -10.72 2.36
N LEU A 14 10.16 -10.50 3.59
CA LEU A 14 8.78 -10.76 3.97
C LEU A 14 7.81 -9.86 3.19
N GLY A 15 8.16 -8.58 3.05
CA GLY A 15 7.36 -7.63 2.29
C GLY A 15 7.20 -8.05 0.83
N ASN A 16 8.29 -8.44 0.17
CA ASN A 16 8.26 -8.92 -1.21
C ASN A 16 7.43 -10.19 -1.36
N LYS A 17 7.52 -11.10 -0.38
CA LYS A 17 6.72 -12.32 -0.37
C LYS A 17 5.23 -12.02 -0.29
N ILE A 18 4.85 -11.09 0.59
CA ILE A 18 3.46 -10.65 0.72
C ILE A 18 2.96 -10.05 -0.60
N GLU A 19 3.76 -9.21 -1.24
CA GLU A 19 3.43 -8.60 -2.52
C GLU A 19 3.20 -9.66 -3.60
N ASP A 20 4.09 -10.64 -3.71
CA ASP A 20 3.99 -11.70 -4.69
C ASP A 20 2.76 -12.60 -4.44
N GLU A 21 2.46 -12.91 -3.19
CA GLU A 21 1.29 -13.71 -2.84
C GLU A 21 -0.02 -12.97 -3.09
N LEU A 22 -0.02 -11.65 -2.89
CA LEU A 22 -1.21 -10.84 -3.03
C LEU A 22 -1.53 -10.51 -4.49
N LYS A 23 -0.52 -10.42 -5.34
CA LYS A 23 -0.64 -9.97 -6.74
C LYS A 23 -1.76 -10.67 -7.53
N PRO A 24 -1.86 -12.03 -7.58
CA PRO A 24 -2.93 -12.66 -8.36
C PRO A 24 -4.33 -12.33 -7.84
N HIS A 25 -4.48 -12.14 -6.54
CA HIS A 25 -5.76 -11.75 -5.95
C HIS A 25 -6.15 -10.32 -6.34
N LEU A 26 -5.15 -9.43 -6.42
CA LEU A 26 -5.38 -8.05 -6.86
C LEU A 26 -5.73 -7.99 -8.33
N GLU A 27 -5.06 -8.78 -9.16
CA GLU A 27 -5.35 -8.84 -10.60
C GLU A 27 -6.78 -9.30 -10.86
N GLU A 28 -7.23 -10.31 -10.13
CA GLU A 28 -8.61 -10.79 -10.24
C GLU A 28 -9.61 -9.72 -9.80
N PHE A 29 -9.35 -9.09 -8.67
CA PHE A 29 -10.25 -8.08 -8.10
C PHE A 29 -10.30 -6.81 -8.98
N LEU A 30 -9.16 -6.35 -9.46
CA LEU A 30 -9.06 -5.10 -10.22
C LEU A 30 -9.28 -5.30 -11.73
N GLY A 31 -9.25 -6.54 -12.19
CA GLY A 31 -9.56 -6.89 -13.59
C GLY A 31 -8.46 -6.55 -14.58
N LYS A 32 -7.23 -6.36 -14.13
CA LYS A 32 -6.08 -6.06 -14.98
C LYS A 32 -4.85 -6.79 -14.49
N GLU A 33 -4.00 -7.19 -15.43
CA GLU A 33 -2.69 -7.73 -15.12
C GLU A 33 -1.79 -6.62 -14.55
N LEU A 34 -1.04 -6.95 -13.50
CA LEU A 34 -0.16 -6.02 -12.81
C LEU A 34 1.29 -6.41 -13.01
N PHE A 35 2.14 -5.42 -13.20
CA PHE A 35 3.57 -5.59 -13.41
C PHE A 35 4.31 -4.84 -12.31
N ARG A 36 5.30 -5.50 -11.71
CA ARG A 36 6.17 -4.87 -10.73
C ARG A 36 6.94 -3.75 -11.42
N SER A 37 7.01 -2.61 -10.74
CA SER A 37 7.76 -1.47 -11.26
C SER A 37 9.26 -1.78 -11.23
N ASP A 38 9.93 -1.67 -12.38
CA ASP A 38 11.36 -1.91 -12.51
C ASP A 38 12.19 -0.65 -12.27
N ASP A 39 11.57 0.51 -12.25
CA ASP A 39 12.25 1.78 -12.06
C ASP A 39 12.42 2.02 -10.56
N ILE A 40 13.66 2.20 -10.12
CA ILE A 40 13.97 2.51 -8.71
C ILE A 40 13.39 3.85 -8.27
N TYR A 41 13.04 4.72 -9.21
CA TYR A 41 12.38 6.00 -8.92
C TYR A 41 10.87 5.88 -8.84
N ASP A 42 10.30 4.74 -9.24
CA ASP A 42 8.87 4.50 -9.07
C ASP A 42 8.59 4.22 -7.59
N ILE A 43 7.73 5.03 -7.02
CA ILE A 43 7.39 4.92 -5.61
C ILE A 43 6.20 3.99 -5.34
N MET A 44 5.58 3.46 -6.41
CA MET A 44 4.48 2.50 -6.31
C MET A 44 4.94 1.09 -6.69
N ASP A 45 4.33 0.07 -6.08
CA ASP A 45 4.77 -1.32 -6.22
C ASP A 45 4.41 -1.94 -7.57
N PHE A 46 3.19 -1.71 -8.05
CA PHE A 46 2.68 -2.34 -9.27
C PHE A 46 1.94 -1.35 -10.16
N LYS A 47 1.97 -1.62 -11.46
CA LYS A 47 1.21 -0.87 -12.48
C LYS A 47 0.63 -1.82 -13.50
N SER A 48 -0.52 -1.45 -14.09
CA SER A 48 -1.02 -2.11 -15.27
C SER A 48 -0.22 -1.68 -16.50
N LYS A 49 -0.31 -2.47 -17.58
CA LYS A 49 0.43 -2.20 -18.82
C LYS A 49 0.08 -0.83 -19.44
N ASP A 50 -1.18 -0.42 -19.32
CA ASP A 50 -1.65 0.87 -19.83
C ASP A 50 -1.39 2.04 -18.87
N ASN A 51 -0.77 1.79 -17.71
CA ASN A 51 -0.48 2.77 -16.65
C ASN A 51 -1.73 3.43 -16.04
N LYS A 52 -2.90 2.86 -16.27
CA LYS A 52 -4.17 3.41 -15.74
C LYS A 52 -4.53 2.85 -14.38
N LEU A 53 -3.82 1.83 -13.94
CA LEU A 53 -4.00 1.22 -12.62
C LEU A 53 -2.66 1.17 -11.91
N VAL A 54 -2.62 1.74 -10.72
CA VAL A 54 -1.40 1.83 -9.89
C VAL A 54 -1.73 1.31 -8.51
N VAL A 55 -0.88 0.44 -7.96
CA VAL A 55 -1.13 -0.22 -6.69
C VAL A 55 0.10 -0.11 -5.79
N GLU A 56 -0.15 0.24 -4.54
CA GLU A 56 0.85 0.24 -3.46
C GLU A 56 0.41 -0.77 -2.40
N ILE A 57 1.35 -1.55 -1.88
CA ILE A 57 1.09 -2.53 -0.82
C ILE A 57 1.93 -2.16 0.40
N LYS A 58 1.28 -2.03 1.54
CA LYS A 58 1.92 -1.67 2.81
C LYS A 58 1.66 -2.75 3.85
N GLY A 59 2.71 -3.46 4.25
CA GLY A 59 2.65 -4.36 5.38
C GLY A 59 2.58 -3.58 6.68
N ARG A 60 1.72 -4.05 7.59
CA ARG A 60 1.60 -3.51 8.94
C ARG A 60 1.71 -4.65 9.94
N ARG A 61 2.55 -4.47 10.96
CA ARG A 61 2.79 -5.52 11.97
C ARG A 61 1.83 -5.45 13.14
N VAL A 62 0.70 -4.79 12.93
CA VAL A 62 -0.33 -4.60 13.95
C VAL A 62 -1.66 -5.07 13.39
N SER A 63 -2.62 -5.35 14.29
CA SER A 63 -3.97 -5.67 13.86
C SER A 63 -4.66 -4.39 13.38
N SER A 64 -5.70 -4.56 12.56
CA SER A 64 -6.47 -3.43 12.03
C SER A 64 -7.23 -2.68 13.12
N THR A 65 -7.36 -3.27 14.30
CA THR A 65 -8.09 -2.68 15.44
C THR A 65 -7.18 -2.03 16.48
N GLN A 66 -5.85 -2.13 16.32
CA GLN A 66 -4.92 -1.63 17.33
C GLN A 66 -4.86 -0.10 17.38
N TYR A 67 -4.95 0.56 16.23
CA TYR A 67 -4.92 2.03 16.13
C TYR A 67 -6.12 2.52 15.34
N GLU A 68 -6.51 3.76 15.58
CA GLU A 68 -7.63 4.38 14.85
C GLU A 68 -7.24 4.80 13.44
N THR A 69 -5.93 4.99 13.17
CA THR A 69 -5.42 5.43 11.89
C THR A 69 -4.28 4.54 11.43
N THR A 70 -4.03 4.53 10.12
CA THR A 70 -2.82 3.97 9.54
C THR A 70 -2.07 5.07 8.81
N LEU A 71 -0.77 4.87 8.61
CA LEU A 71 0.11 5.88 8.04
C LEU A 71 0.40 5.61 6.56
N LEU A 72 0.37 6.67 5.77
CA LEU A 72 0.85 6.63 4.39
C LEU A 72 1.71 7.87 4.16
N THR A 73 2.91 7.69 3.61
CA THR A 73 3.81 8.82 3.38
C THR A 73 3.17 9.87 2.48
N CYS A 74 3.38 11.13 2.81
CA CYS A 74 2.86 12.23 2.00
C CYS A 74 3.36 12.15 0.56
N GLY A 75 4.59 11.69 0.35
CA GLY A 75 5.15 11.53 -1.00
C GLY A 75 4.34 10.57 -1.86
N LYS A 76 3.84 9.47 -1.29
CA LYS A 76 2.99 8.51 -2.02
C LYS A 76 1.67 9.14 -2.44
N VAL A 77 1.05 9.87 -1.54
CA VAL A 77 -0.24 10.54 -1.82
C VAL A 77 -0.08 11.61 -2.88
N ILE A 78 0.97 12.44 -2.77
CA ILE A 78 1.26 13.49 -3.73
C ILE A 78 1.53 12.90 -5.12
N GLU A 79 2.31 11.83 -5.19
CA GLU A 79 2.58 11.15 -6.46
C GLU A 79 1.30 10.59 -7.09
N ALA A 80 0.42 10.01 -6.29
CA ALA A 80 -0.87 9.54 -6.76
C ALA A 80 -1.71 10.68 -7.34
N GLU A 81 -1.73 11.81 -6.64
CA GLU A 81 -2.45 13.00 -7.11
C GLU A 81 -1.92 13.50 -8.44
N LYS A 82 -0.58 13.50 -8.60
CA LYS A 82 0.05 13.88 -9.87
C LYS A 82 -0.36 12.96 -11.02
N LEU A 83 -0.33 11.64 -10.78
CA LEU A 83 -0.72 10.65 -11.78
C LEU A 83 -2.17 10.85 -12.22
N MET A 84 -3.06 11.08 -11.26
CA MET A 84 -4.47 11.31 -11.54
C MET A 84 -4.73 12.67 -12.22
N CYS A 85 -3.87 13.65 -12.01
CA CYS A 85 -3.94 14.93 -12.73
C CYS A 85 -3.53 14.81 -14.19
N ILE A 86 -2.53 13.97 -14.47
CA ILE A 86 -2.04 13.73 -15.82
C ILE A 86 -3.06 12.96 -16.65
N ASP A 87 -3.71 11.96 -16.03
CA ASP A 87 -4.69 11.12 -16.69
C ASP A 87 -5.86 10.87 -15.74
N GLU A 88 -7.03 11.42 -16.04
CA GLU A 88 -8.23 11.29 -15.22
C GLU A 88 -8.70 9.87 -15.05
N ASP A 89 -8.36 8.97 -15.99
CA ASP A 89 -8.74 7.56 -15.93
C ASP A 89 -7.85 6.74 -15.02
N THR A 90 -6.73 7.29 -14.56
CA THR A 90 -5.81 6.59 -13.66
C THR A 90 -6.46 6.40 -12.29
N LYS A 91 -6.39 5.17 -11.79
CA LYS A 91 -6.87 4.80 -10.45
C LYS A 91 -5.69 4.32 -9.62
N VAL A 92 -5.60 4.80 -8.39
CA VAL A 92 -4.53 4.44 -7.46
C VAL A 92 -5.13 3.78 -6.23
N TYR A 93 -4.68 2.57 -5.94
CA TYR A 93 -5.12 1.80 -4.78
C TYR A 93 -3.96 1.58 -3.81
N VAL A 94 -4.25 1.61 -2.53
CA VAL A 94 -3.31 1.22 -1.48
C VAL A 94 -3.93 0.09 -0.68
N PHE A 95 -3.20 -1.01 -0.56
CA PHE A 95 -3.60 -2.17 0.21
C PHE A 95 -2.73 -2.26 1.46
N PHE A 96 -3.37 -2.29 2.61
CA PHE A 96 -2.71 -2.42 3.91
C PHE A 96 -2.88 -3.84 4.41
N VAL A 97 -1.76 -4.55 4.56
CA VAL A 97 -1.76 -5.94 5.04
C VAL A 97 -1.51 -5.93 6.54
N PHE A 98 -2.60 -6.01 7.32
CA PHE A 98 -2.54 -6.10 8.78
C PHE A 98 -2.35 -7.56 9.20
N THR A 99 -2.09 -7.80 10.48
CA THR A 99 -1.91 -9.16 10.99
C THR A 99 -3.22 -9.98 10.95
N ASP A 100 -4.37 -9.32 10.98
CA ASP A 100 -5.69 -9.95 11.03
C ASP A 100 -6.46 -9.90 9.70
N CYS A 101 -6.13 -8.96 8.82
CA CYS A 101 -6.87 -8.79 7.56
C CYS A 101 -6.11 -7.90 6.58
N VAL A 102 -6.63 -7.82 5.36
CA VAL A 102 -6.17 -6.85 4.37
C VAL A 102 -7.28 -5.84 4.15
N LYS A 103 -6.94 -4.56 4.20
CA LYS A 103 -7.87 -3.47 3.91
C LYS A 103 -7.29 -2.58 2.83
N TYR A 104 -8.13 -1.91 2.07
CA TYR A 104 -7.66 -1.06 0.99
C TYR A 104 -8.42 0.25 0.91
N ILE A 105 -7.84 1.19 0.19
CA ILE A 105 -8.47 2.45 -0.16
C ILE A 105 -8.09 2.81 -1.60
N GLN A 106 -9.06 3.32 -2.36
CA GLN A 106 -8.77 3.97 -3.62
C GLN A 106 -8.49 5.44 -3.31
N LEU A 107 -7.30 5.91 -3.65
CA LEU A 107 -6.94 7.30 -3.34
C LEU A 107 -7.78 8.26 -4.17
N PRO A 108 -8.40 9.26 -3.51
CA PRO A 108 -9.24 10.23 -4.21
C PRO A 108 -8.40 11.28 -4.95
N LYS A 109 -8.98 11.86 -6.00
CA LYS A 109 -8.35 12.99 -6.71
C LYS A 109 -8.25 14.22 -5.81
N GLU A 110 -9.27 14.44 -5.00
CA GLU A 110 -9.30 15.51 -4.01
C GLU A 110 -9.11 14.90 -2.64
N ARG A 111 -7.95 15.18 -2.05
CA ARG A 111 -7.58 14.62 -0.76
C ARG A 111 -8.54 15.06 0.34
N PRO A 112 -9.06 14.12 1.16
CA PRO A 112 -9.78 14.48 2.37
C PRO A 112 -8.87 15.25 3.32
N ASN A 113 -9.45 15.88 4.32
CA ASN A 113 -8.69 16.65 5.29
C ASN A 113 -8.04 15.72 6.34
N TRP A 114 -7.12 14.86 5.87
CA TRP A 114 -6.36 13.97 6.74
C TRP A 114 -5.31 14.75 7.51
N ASN A 115 -5.14 14.40 8.77
CA ASN A 115 -4.06 14.96 9.58
C ASN A 115 -2.71 14.50 9.04
N CYS A 116 -1.72 15.36 9.15
CA CYS A 116 -0.34 15.06 8.76
C CYS A 116 0.55 15.09 9.98
N LYS A 117 1.46 14.12 10.10
CA LYS A 117 2.39 14.01 11.23
C LYS A 117 3.74 13.53 10.72
N ARG A 118 4.81 14.09 11.30
CA ARG A 118 6.15 13.58 11.06
C ARG A 118 6.42 12.45 12.03
N THR A 119 6.75 11.27 11.51
CA THR A 119 6.95 10.07 12.32
C THR A 119 8.20 9.33 11.88
N GLY A 120 8.65 8.41 12.75
CA GLY A 120 9.83 7.58 12.49
C GLY A 120 11.11 8.30 12.81
N THR A 121 12.24 7.58 12.66
CA THR A 121 13.57 8.09 12.97
C THR A 121 13.99 9.25 12.08
N ASN A 122 13.45 9.31 10.86
CA ASN A 122 13.80 10.34 9.88
C ASN A 122 12.78 11.48 9.84
N HIS A 123 11.80 11.48 10.72
CA HIS A 123 10.73 12.50 10.77
C HIS A 123 10.06 12.72 9.41
N ILE A 124 9.81 11.63 8.69
CA ILE A 124 9.15 11.69 7.40
C ILE A 124 7.67 12.05 7.58
N PRO A 125 7.12 13.00 6.80
CA PRO A 125 5.71 13.35 6.92
C PRO A 125 4.81 12.22 6.40
N HIS A 126 3.77 11.92 7.18
CA HIS A 126 2.77 10.90 6.86
C HIS A 126 1.37 11.48 7.04
N PHE A 127 0.46 11.07 6.17
CA PHE A 127 -0.96 11.27 6.43
C PHE A 127 -1.47 10.16 7.34
N LEU A 128 -2.37 10.53 8.25
CA LEU A 128 -3.06 9.58 9.12
C LEU A 128 -4.41 9.28 8.50
N ILE A 129 -4.55 8.09 7.94
CA ILE A 129 -5.78 7.67 7.28
C ILE A 129 -6.63 6.91 8.29
N PRO A 130 -7.86 7.36 8.60
CA PRO A 130 -8.73 6.62 9.52
C PRO A 130 -9.00 5.21 9.00
N ILE A 131 -8.87 4.22 9.88
CA ILE A 131 -9.13 2.82 9.52
C ILE A 131 -10.57 2.65 9.02
N THR A 132 -11.51 3.45 9.53
CA THR A 132 -12.91 3.42 9.13
C THR A 132 -13.14 3.80 7.66
N GLU A 133 -12.18 4.49 7.03
CA GLU A 133 -12.25 4.82 5.61
C GLU A 133 -11.74 3.69 4.71
N LEU A 134 -11.13 2.66 5.29
CA LEU A 134 -10.61 1.51 4.54
C LEU A 134 -11.69 0.46 4.36
N ILE A 135 -11.61 -0.25 3.24
CA ILE A 135 -12.54 -1.32 2.89
C ILE A 135 -11.84 -2.65 3.08
N GLU A 136 -12.50 -3.62 3.72
CA GLU A 136 -11.92 -4.94 3.90
C GLU A 136 -11.84 -5.68 2.57
N PHE A 137 -10.68 -6.26 2.27
CA PHE A 137 -10.44 -7.03 1.06
C PHE A 137 -10.67 -8.50 1.36
N GLU A 138 -11.76 -9.05 0.84
CA GLU A 138 -12.21 -10.42 1.15
C GLU A 138 -11.48 -11.49 0.34
N GLY A 139 -10.76 -11.12 -0.70
CA GLY A 139 -10.09 -12.06 -1.60
C GLY A 139 -8.91 -12.81 -0.99
N VAL A 140 -8.56 -12.55 0.27
CA VAL A 140 -7.35 -13.10 0.91
C VAL A 140 -7.61 -14.10 2.04
N ASP A 141 -8.84 -14.57 2.21
CA ASP A 141 -9.13 -15.55 3.26
C ASP A 141 -8.28 -16.82 3.12
N LYS A 142 -7.94 -17.19 1.89
CA LYS A 142 -7.07 -18.33 1.62
C LYS A 142 -5.63 -18.09 2.06
N LEU A 143 -5.14 -16.84 2.04
CA LEU A 143 -3.80 -16.50 2.49
C LEU A 143 -3.69 -16.61 4.01
N LYS A 144 -4.73 -16.20 4.74
CA LYS A 144 -4.76 -16.31 6.21
C LYS A 144 -4.71 -17.76 6.68
N SER A 145 -5.40 -18.66 5.98
CA SER A 145 -5.46 -20.06 6.37
C SER A 145 -4.13 -20.78 6.18
N ASN A 146 -3.21 -20.24 5.39
CA ASN A 146 -1.90 -20.82 5.12
C ASN A 146 -0.78 -20.22 5.98
N GLN A 147 -1.12 -19.28 6.85
CA GLN A 147 -0.19 -18.68 7.79
C GLN A 147 -0.39 -19.26 9.19
#